data_2f3f8b5e53429b2a52c088a818bf62b4
#
_entry.id   2f3f8b5e53429b2a52c088a818bf62b4
#
_cell.length_a   1.000
_cell.length_b   1.000
_cell.length_c   1.000
_cell.angle_alpha   90.00
_cell.angle_beta   90.00
_cell.angle_gamma   90.00
#
_symmetry.space_group_name_H-M   'P 1'
#
loop_
_entity.id
_entity.type
_entity.pdbx_description
1 polymer ?
#
loop_
_entity_poly.entity_id
_entity_poly.type
_entity_poly.pdbx_seq_one_letter_code
_entity_poly.pdbx_strand_id
1 'polypeptide(L)'
;MGHCLNNTIQDILVRRARMMGKNACWVPGTDHASIATEAKVVHMLRERGIQKSSLSREAFLEYAWEWKEKYGGIILQQLKKLGCSLDWNRTSFTMDPAYYQSVIHVFNDLYSKGYIYRGKRMINWDPRAKTALSDEEVIFKEVQG
;
A
#
# COMPACT_ATOMS: atom_id res chain seq x y z
N MET A 1 3.60 2.26 -16.59
CA MET A 1 3.53 3.66 -17.08
C MET A 1 2.90 4.62 -16.06
N GLY A 2 1.79 4.28 -15.38
CA GLY A 2 1.07 5.20 -14.47
C GLY A 2 1.93 5.81 -13.37
N HIS A 3 2.70 5.02 -12.65
CA HIS A 3 3.61 5.53 -11.60
C HIS A 3 4.70 6.45 -12.15
N CYS A 4 5.23 6.18 -13.35
CA CYS A 4 6.23 7.02 -13.98
C CYS A 4 5.64 8.40 -14.29
N LEU A 5 4.48 8.46 -14.95
CA LEU A 5 3.81 9.72 -15.29
C LEU A 5 3.46 10.53 -14.05
N ASN A 6 2.84 9.89 -13.04
CA ASN A 6 2.45 10.54 -11.79
C ASN A 6 3.66 11.18 -11.09
N ASN A 7 4.73 10.42 -10.90
CA ASN A 7 5.91 10.93 -10.21
C ASN A 7 6.66 11.99 -11.04
N THR A 8 6.68 11.88 -12.37
CA THR A 8 7.28 12.91 -13.24
C THR A 8 6.57 14.25 -13.11
N ILE A 9 5.23 14.24 -13.08
CA ILE A 9 4.44 15.48 -12.91
C ILE A 9 4.76 16.13 -11.56
N GLN A 10 4.78 15.34 -10.49
CA GLN A 10 5.12 15.83 -9.15
C GLN A 10 6.55 16.39 -9.11
N ASP A 11 7.52 15.71 -9.71
CA ASP A 11 8.92 16.14 -9.75
C ASP A 11 9.09 17.48 -10.49
N ILE A 12 8.40 17.66 -11.61
CA ILE A 12 8.41 18.94 -12.35
C ILE A 12 7.92 20.09 -11.45
N LEU A 13 6.82 19.89 -10.71
CA LEU A 13 6.26 20.91 -9.82
C LEU A 13 7.21 21.24 -8.67
N VAL A 14 7.81 20.23 -8.06
CA VAL A 14 8.77 20.39 -6.96
C VAL A 14 10.03 21.10 -7.44
N ARG A 15 10.60 20.69 -8.57
CA ARG A 15 11.77 21.36 -9.17
C ARG A 15 11.48 22.81 -9.52
N ARG A 16 10.32 23.09 -10.14
CA ARG A 16 9.89 24.45 -10.42
C ARG A 16 9.80 25.29 -9.15
N ALA A 17 9.20 24.77 -8.08
CA ALA A 17 9.11 25.46 -6.80
C ALA A 17 10.50 25.82 -6.24
N ARG A 18 11.44 24.88 -6.29
CA ARG A 18 12.84 25.12 -5.86
C ARG A 18 13.54 26.15 -6.71
N MET A 19 13.35 26.14 -8.03
CA MET A 19 13.90 27.15 -8.94
C MET A 19 13.34 28.54 -8.67
N MET A 20 12.13 28.63 -8.12
CA MET A 20 11.52 29.89 -7.67
C MET A 20 11.98 30.30 -6.26
N GLY A 21 13.00 29.68 -5.68
CA GLY A 21 13.52 29.96 -4.35
C GLY A 21 12.69 29.45 -3.18
N LYS A 22 11.68 28.58 -3.43
CA LYS A 22 10.86 28.01 -2.37
C LYS A 22 11.57 26.82 -1.72
N ASN A 23 11.42 26.68 -0.38
CA ASN A 23 11.89 25.50 0.33
C ASN A 23 10.87 24.35 0.15
N ALA A 24 10.98 23.62 -0.96
CA ALA A 24 10.09 22.51 -1.29
C ALA A 24 10.74 21.17 -0.93
N CYS A 25 10.16 20.48 0.03
CA CYS A 25 10.52 19.12 0.42
C CYS A 25 9.55 18.10 -0.18
N TRP A 26 10.07 17.00 -0.74
CA TRP A 26 9.28 15.91 -1.27
C TRP A 26 9.80 14.58 -0.73
N VAL A 27 9.06 14.02 0.23
CA VAL A 27 9.45 12.81 0.97
C VAL A 27 8.84 11.58 0.29
N PRO A 28 9.64 10.54 -0.02
CA PRO A 28 9.11 9.30 -0.55
C PRO A 28 8.46 8.43 0.52
N GLY A 29 7.41 7.73 0.14
CA GLY A 29 6.78 6.72 0.97
C GLY A 29 6.34 5.52 0.14
N THR A 30 6.31 4.34 0.76
CA THR A 30 5.79 3.11 0.17
C THR A 30 4.61 2.61 0.97
N ASP A 31 3.61 2.08 0.25
CA ASP A 31 2.42 1.49 0.84
C ASP A 31 2.56 -0.02 0.96
N HIS A 32 1.93 -0.61 1.97
CA HIS A 32 1.93 -2.06 2.18
C HIS A 32 1.00 -2.83 1.23
N ALA A 33 0.07 -2.17 0.50
CA ALA A 33 -0.79 -2.69 -0.57
C ALA A 33 -1.26 -4.14 -0.34
N SER A 34 -2.07 -4.37 0.70
CA SER A 34 -2.29 -5.68 1.33
C SER A 34 -2.73 -6.79 0.37
N ILE A 35 -3.76 -6.59 -0.46
CA ILE A 35 -4.34 -7.63 -1.32
C ILE A 35 -3.35 -8.09 -2.40
N ALA A 36 -2.71 -7.15 -3.09
CA ALA A 36 -1.76 -7.48 -4.15
C ALA A 36 -0.51 -8.17 -3.60
N THR A 37 0.00 -7.71 -2.43
CA THR A 37 1.13 -8.33 -1.74
C THR A 37 0.77 -9.73 -1.25
N GLU A 38 -0.40 -9.89 -0.64
CA GLU A 38 -0.88 -11.19 -0.18
C GLU A 38 -0.98 -12.20 -1.34
N ALA A 39 -1.54 -11.81 -2.48
CA ALA A 39 -1.62 -12.68 -3.65
C ALA A 39 -0.24 -13.15 -4.14
N LYS A 40 0.76 -12.24 -4.11
CA LYS A 40 2.14 -12.59 -4.48
C LYS A 40 2.81 -13.51 -3.47
N VAL A 41 2.62 -13.26 -2.17
CA VAL A 41 3.14 -14.13 -1.10
C VAL A 41 2.50 -15.52 -1.19
N VAL A 42 1.20 -15.61 -1.40
CA VAL A 42 0.49 -16.90 -1.57
C VAL A 42 1.01 -17.65 -2.80
N HIS A 43 1.30 -16.95 -3.89
CA HIS A 43 1.90 -17.58 -5.09
C HIS A 43 3.30 -18.14 -4.76
N MET A 44 4.14 -17.35 -4.12
CA MET A 44 5.48 -17.78 -3.67
C MET A 44 5.40 -19.01 -2.73
N LEU A 45 4.46 -19.02 -1.79
CA LEU A 45 4.24 -20.15 -0.89
C LEU A 45 3.85 -21.42 -1.66
N ARG A 46 2.98 -21.30 -2.68
CA ARG A 46 2.60 -22.44 -3.53
C ARG A 46 3.78 -23.01 -4.30
N GLU A 47 4.67 -22.16 -4.82
CA GLU A 47 5.91 -22.59 -5.49
C GLU A 47 6.83 -23.35 -4.52
N ARG A 48 6.79 -23.04 -3.23
CA ARG A 48 7.52 -23.75 -2.15
C ARG A 48 6.76 -24.97 -1.62
N GLY A 49 5.59 -25.32 -2.16
CA GLY A 49 4.75 -26.43 -1.70
C GLY A 49 4.02 -26.17 -0.39
N ILE A 50 3.94 -24.92 0.07
CA ILE A 50 3.31 -24.53 1.33
C ILE A 50 1.90 -23.99 1.06
N GLN A 51 0.91 -24.52 1.78
CA GLN A 51 -0.46 -23.99 1.72
C GLN A 51 -0.66 -22.90 2.78
N LYS A 52 -1.23 -21.75 2.39
CA LYS A 52 -1.55 -20.66 3.33
C LYS A 52 -2.41 -21.13 4.50
N SER A 53 -3.36 -22.05 4.24
CA SER A 53 -4.27 -22.58 5.27
C SER A 53 -3.59 -23.39 6.36
N SER A 54 -2.37 -23.85 6.17
CA SER A 54 -1.58 -24.58 7.17
C SER A 54 -0.72 -23.66 8.04
N LEU A 55 -0.66 -22.36 7.75
CA LEU A 55 0.15 -21.40 8.47
C LEU A 55 -0.66 -20.65 9.52
N SER A 56 -0.03 -20.35 10.66
CA SER A 56 -0.54 -19.33 11.58
C SER A 56 -0.42 -17.93 10.96
N ARG A 57 -1.09 -16.94 11.56
CA ARG A 57 -0.97 -15.54 11.13
C ARG A 57 0.46 -15.04 11.23
N GLU A 58 1.13 -15.36 12.31
CA GLU A 58 2.51 -14.95 12.59
C GLU A 58 3.47 -15.53 11.54
N ALA A 59 3.37 -16.83 11.27
CA ALA A 59 4.19 -17.49 10.24
C ALA A 59 3.91 -16.91 8.83
N PHE A 60 2.66 -16.57 8.50
CA PHE A 60 2.34 -15.90 7.23
C PHE A 60 2.95 -14.50 7.16
N LEU A 61 2.94 -13.73 8.26
CA LEU A 61 3.55 -12.40 8.32
C LEU A 61 5.07 -12.44 8.10
N GLU A 62 5.77 -13.48 8.59
CA GLU A 62 7.21 -13.65 8.31
C GLU A 62 7.48 -13.75 6.81
N TYR A 63 6.68 -14.53 6.06
CA TYR A 63 6.79 -14.60 4.60
C TYR A 63 6.43 -13.28 3.90
N ALA A 64 5.47 -12.54 4.46
CA ALA A 64 5.12 -11.21 3.93
C ALA A 64 6.26 -10.20 4.13
N TRP A 65 6.94 -10.25 5.28
CA TRP A 65 8.14 -9.45 5.53
C TRP A 65 9.31 -9.85 4.64
N GLU A 66 9.57 -11.16 4.45
CA GLU A 66 10.57 -11.66 3.49
C GLU A 66 10.30 -11.09 2.08
N TRP A 67 9.04 -11.13 1.63
CA TRP A 67 8.64 -10.55 0.35
C TRP A 67 8.91 -9.05 0.28
N LYS A 68 8.53 -8.31 1.31
CA LYS A 68 8.74 -6.86 1.41
C LYS A 68 10.22 -6.49 1.37
N GLU A 69 11.07 -7.21 2.08
CA GLU A 69 12.52 -6.98 2.06
C GLU A 69 13.10 -7.20 0.66
N LYS A 70 12.69 -8.26 -0.01
CA LYS A 70 13.18 -8.60 -1.33
C LYS A 70 12.71 -7.64 -2.43
N TYR A 71 11.47 -7.17 -2.38
CA TYR A 71 10.85 -6.43 -3.49
C TYR A 71 10.45 -5.00 -3.15
N GLY A 72 10.28 -4.65 -1.89
CA GLY A 72 9.77 -3.34 -1.46
C GLY A 72 10.68 -2.16 -1.84
N GLY A 73 11.98 -2.39 -2.00
CA GLY A 73 12.93 -1.35 -2.42
C GLY A 73 13.00 -1.11 -3.93
N ILE A 74 12.41 -1.98 -4.76
CA ILE A 74 12.56 -1.92 -6.22
C ILE A 74 11.97 -0.63 -6.79
N ILE A 75 10.76 -0.25 -6.37
CA ILE A 75 10.10 0.96 -6.85
C ILE A 75 10.91 2.22 -6.52
N LEU A 76 11.53 2.29 -5.34
CA LEU A 76 12.38 3.41 -4.95
C LEU A 76 13.63 3.50 -5.83
N GLN A 77 14.24 2.36 -6.15
CA GLN A 77 15.39 2.31 -7.08
C GLN A 77 14.98 2.73 -8.50
N GLN A 78 13.80 2.34 -8.95
CA GLN A 78 13.26 2.76 -10.24
C GLN A 78 13.02 4.27 -10.29
N LEU A 79 12.45 4.86 -9.23
CA LEU A 79 12.25 6.31 -9.12
C LEU A 79 13.58 7.08 -9.04
N LYS A 80 14.60 6.53 -8.37
CA LYS A 80 15.98 7.08 -8.41
C LYS A 80 16.53 7.09 -9.83
N LYS A 81 16.39 5.99 -10.56
CA LYS A 81 16.82 5.91 -11.97
C LYS A 81 16.05 6.86 -12.88
N LEU A 82 14.78 7.11 -12.59
CA LEU A 82 13.95 8.09 -13.29
C LEU A 82 14.41 9.55 -13.03
N GLY A 83 15.24 9.76 -12.01
CA GLY A 83 15.78 11.06 -11.64
C GLY A 83 14.88 11.88 -10.72
N CYS A 84 13.90 11.26 -10.05
CA CYS A 84 13.01 11.96 -9.12
C CYS A 84 13.78 12.60 -7.97
N SER A 85 13.50 13.87 -7.70
CA SER A 85 14.21 14.70 -6.72
C SER A 85 13.65 14.58 -5.29
N LEU A 86 13.37 13.35 -4.88
CA LEU A 86 12.85 13.00 -3.56
C LEU A 86 13.94 13.09 -2.47
N ASP A 87 13.52 13.33 -1.24
CA ASP A 87 14.38 13.23 -0.06
C ASP A 87 14.52 11.76 0.36
N TRP A 88 15.47 11.08 -0.24
CA TRP A 88 15.70 9.65 -0.06
C TRP A 88 16.12 9.23 1.36
N ASN A 89 16.61 10.17 2.17
CA ASN A 89 17.02 9.92 3.55
C ASN A 89 15.82 9.80 4.49
N ARG A 90 14.65 10.34 4.09
CA ARG A 90 13.41 10.30 4.86
C ARG A 90 12.36 9.36 4.26
N THR A 91 12.80 8.32 3.58
CA THR A 91 11.88 7.29 3.08
C THR A 91 11.11 6.67 4.23
N SER A 92 9.77 6.60 4.09
CA SER A 92 8.88 6.00 5.09
C SER A 92 8.06 4.85 4.48
N PHE A 93 7.60 3.97 5.34
CA PHE A 93 6.72 2.86 4.98
C PHE A 93 5.47 2.90 5.87
N THR A 94 4.31 2.62 5.29
CA THR A 94 3.03 2.77 6.00
C THR A 94 2.91 1.92 7.27
N MET A 95 3.73 0.86 7.42
CA MET A 95 3.76 0.04 8.63
C MET A 95 4.97 0.32 9.52
N ASP A 96 5.72 1.40 9.30
CA ASP A 96 6.77 1.81 10.23
C ASP A 96 6.17 2.13 11.61
N PRO A 97 6.82 1.74 12.72
CA PRO A 97 6.26 1.89 14.07
C PRO A 97 5.84 3.32 14.41
N ALA A 98 6.65 4.32 14.06
CA ALA A 98 6.31 5.73 14.32
C ALA A 98 5.10 6.20 13.49
N TYR A 99 5.00 5.74 12.23
CA TYR A 99 3.87 6.03 11.36
C TYR A 99 2.59 5.38 11.89
N TYR A 100 2.67 4.11 12.31
CA TYR A 100 1.57 3.37 12.91
C TYR A 100 1.02 4.07 14.17
N GLN A 101 1.89 4.54 15.05
CA GLN A 101 1.47 5.28 16.25
C GLN A 101 0.67 6.53 15.90
N SER A 102 1.11 7.28 14.88
CA SER A 102 0.39 8.47 14.39
C SER A 102 -0.98 8.12 13.84
N VAL A 103 -1.11 7.03 13.08
CA VAL A 103 -2.40 6.55 12.54
C VAL A 103 -3.36 6.18 13.67
N ILE A 104 -2.91 5.43 14.68
CA ILE A 104 -3.73 5.07 15.85
C ILE A 104 -4.16 6.30 16.64
N HIS A 105 -3.26 7.27 16.82
CA HIS A 105 -3.60 8.52 17.51
C HIS A 105 -4.73 9.27 16.78
N VAL A 106 -4.61 9.46 15.48
CA VAL A 106 -5.64 10.12 14.66
C VAL A 106 -6.95 9.33 14.65
N PHE A 107 -6.90 8.01 14.56
CA PHE A 107 -8.09 7.17 14.63
C PHE A 107 -8.84 7.37 15.96
N ASN A 108 -8.12 7.36 17.08
CA ASN A 108 -8.71 7.55 18.41
C ASN A 108 -9.31 8.96 18.56
N ASP A 109 -8.62 9.99 18.05
CA ASP A 109 -9.12 11.37 18.08
C ASP A 109 -10.43 11.52 17.29
N LEU A 110 -10.47 10.98 16.08
CA LEU A 110 -11.66 11.01 15.23
C LEU A 110 -12.82 10.17 15.82
N TYR A 111 -12.52 9.04 16.44
CA TYR A 111 -13.51 8.23 17.14
C TYR A 111 -14.10 8.99 18.35
N SER A 112 -13.25 9.62 19.16
CA SER A 112 -13.66 10.42 20.32
C SER A 112 -14.51 11.63 19.92
N LYS A 113 -14.28 12.20 18.75
CA LYS A 113 -15.08 13.30 18.17
C LYS A 113 -16.39 12.83 17.50
N GLY A 114 -16.64 11.52 17.44
CA GLY A 114 -17.83 10.95 16.84
C GLY A 114 -17.84 10.91 15.30
N TYR A 115 -16.72 11.22 14.64
CA TYR A 115 -16.59 11.11 13.17
C TYR A 115 -16.42 9.67 12.70
N ILE A 116 -15.88 8.79 13.52
CA ILE A 116 -15.77 7.36 13.25
C ILE A 116 -16.76 6.63 14.15
N TYR A 117 -17.57 5.77 13.56
CA TYR A 117 -18.54 4.94 14.27
C TYR A 117 -18.61 3.55 13.64
N ARG A 118 -19.07 2.57 14.41
CA ARG A 118 -19.30 1.20 13.92
C ARG A 118 -20.69 1.08 13.32
N GLY A 119 -20.76 0.69 12.07
CA GLY A 119 -22.04 0.48 11.35
C GLY A 119 -22.00 -0.78 10.49
N LYS A 120 -23.19 -1.21 10.04
CA LYS A 120 -23.34 -2.30 9.06
C LYS A 120 -23.63 -1.70 7.69
N ARG A 121 -22.95 -2.18 6.66
CA ARG A 121 -23.21 -1.84 5.26
C ARG A 121 -23.19 -3.10 4.41
N MET A 122 -23.93 -3.07 3.30
CA MET A 122 -23.78 -4.05 2.23
C MET A 122 -22.44 -3.82 1.54
N ILE A 123 -21.74 -4.91 1.28
CA ILE A 123 -20.44 -4.91 0.58
C ILE A 123 -20.42 -6.02 -0.46
N ASN A 124 -19.61 -5.86 -1.49
CA ASN A 124 -19.26 -6.94 -2.39
C ASN A 124 -18.24 -7.84 -1.66
N TRP A 125 -18.56 -9.10 -1.50
CA TRP A 125 -17.77 -10.05 -0.73
C TRP A 125 -17.38 -11.26 -1.57
N ASP A 126 -16.06 -11.56 -1.62
CA ASP A 126 -15.58 -12.82 -2.21
C ASP A 126 -15.42 -13.88 -1.11
N PRO A 127 -16.28 -14.92 -1.09
CA PRO A 127 -16.23 -15.96 -0.07
C PRO A 127 -15.00 -16.88 -0.21
N ARG A 128 -14.38 -16.94 -1.39
CA ARG A 128 -13.18 -17.75 -1.64
C ARG A 128 -11.92 -17.03 -1.15
N ALA A 129 -11.78 -15.77 -1.48
CA ALA A 129 -10.66 -14.94 -1.01
C ALA A 129 -10.90 -14.45 0.43
N LYS A 130 -12.14 -14.52 0.94
CA LYS A 130 -12.54 -14.02 2.26
C LYS A 130 -12.19 -12.54 2.46
N THR A 131 -12.48 -11.74 1.46
CA THR A 131 -12.21 -10.29 1.46
C THR A 131 -13.37 -9.51 0.84
N ALA A 132 -13.48 -8.24 1.20
CA ALA A 132 -14.32 -7.28 0.51
C ALA A 132 -13.65 -6.87 -0.81
N LEU A 133 -14.49 -6.63 -1.83
CA LEU A 133 -14.06 -6.13 -3.13
C LEU A 133 -14.49 -4.66 -3.25
N SER A 134 -13.66 -3.84 -3.92
CA SER A 134 -14.05 -2.49 -4.28
C SER A 134 -15.05 -2.50 -5.42
N ASP A 135 -15.82 -1.44 -5.57
CA ASP A 135 -16.81 -1.35 -6.64
C ASP A 135 -16.18 -1.39 -8.03
N GLU A 136 -14.94 -0.90 -8.17
CA GLU A 136 -14.16 -0.93 -9.41
C GLU A 136 -13.71 -2.34 -9.83
N GLU A 137 -13.67 -3.29 -8.87
CA GLU A 137 -13.28 -4.68 -9.12
C GLU A 137 -14.47 -5.56 -9.50
N VAL A 138 -15.71 -5.04 -9.39
CA VAL A 138 -16.94 -5.80 -9.65
C VAL A 138 -17.41 -5.59 -11.08
N ILE A 139 -17.61 -6.69 -11.79
CA ILE A 139 -18.16 -6.68 -13.15
C ILE A 139 -19.59 -7.20 -13.10
N PHE A 140 -20.54 -6.32 -13.39
CA PHE A 140 -21.96 -6.72 -13.51
C PHE A 140 -22.21 -7.42 -14.83
N LYS A 141 -22.82 -8.61 -14.77
CA LYS A 141 -23.23 -9.40 -15.95
C LYS A 141 -24.65 -9.89 -15.77
N GLU A 142 -25.41 -9.86 -16.84
CA GLU A 142 -26.69 -10.58 -16.87
C GLU A 142 -26.42 -12.09 -16.91
N VAL A 143 -27.04 -12.81 -15.98
CA VAL A 143 -27.02 -14.27 -15.91
C VAL A 143 -28.42 -14.78 -15.87
N GLN A 144 -28.70 -15.88 -16.60
CA GLN A 144 -29.96 -16.59 -16.46
C GLN A 144 -29.94 -17.36 -15.13
N GLY A 145 -30.92 -17.07 -14.26
CA GLY A 145 -31.14 -17.77 -12.99
C GLY A 145 -31.83 -19.12 -13.18
#